data_7b699681f4cfff2c5a38d0750da6fc5a
#
_entry.id   7b699681f4cfff2c5a38d0750da6fc5a
#
_cell.length_a   1.000
_cell.length_b   1.000
_cell.length_c   1.000
_cell.angle_alpha   90.00
_cell.angle_beta   90.00
_cell.angle_gamma   90.00
#
_symmetry.space_group_name_H-M   'P 1'
#
loop_
_entity.id
_entity.type
_entity.pdbx_description
1 polymer ?
#
loop_
_entity_poly.entity_id
_entity_poly.type
_entity_poly.pdbx_seq_one_letter_code
_entity_poly.pdbx_strand_id
1 'polypeptide(L)'
;MSESYYAIEKFAEAERSIASIIETMPIKRKAIDIYREKNNVQRAKDTFSELESIKRKLLDTVRDIPDCSEYANKLYGAIKSFNLLTPDYTKLISAVTVLKNRIPKTETVDATLIGRLMNNVKMGYYPTDIAHVKMMKKALRFPENKVNLFDPCCGCGLA
;
A
#
# COMPACT_ATOMS: atom_id res chain seq x y z
N MET A 1 3.61 7.27 -19.69
CA MET A 1 3.42 7.41 -18.22
C MET A 1 4.79 7.55 -17.63
N SER A 2 5.04 8.55 -16.79
CA SER A 2 6.38 8.78 -16.23
C SER A 2 6.68 7.70 -15.18
N GLU A 3 7.95 7.29 -15.06
CA GLU A 3 8.44 6.36 -14.03
C GLU A 3 7.99 6.75 -12.61
N SER A 4 7.85 8.05 -12.36
CA SER A 4 7.34 8.60 -11.08
C SER A 4 5.91 8.18 -10.75
N TYR A 5 4.99 8.10 -11.71
CA TYR A 5 3.61 7.69 -11.47
C TYR A 5 3.51 6.21 -11.12
N TYR A 6 4.25 5.37 -11.84
CA TYR A 6 4.32 3.92 -11.57
C TYR A 6 4.86 3.63 -10.16
N ALA A 7 5.88 4.36 -9.72
CA ALA A 7 6.43 4.21 -8.38
C ALA A 7 5.39 4.57 -7.30
N ILE A 8 4.65 5.66 -7.48
CA ILE A 8 3.58 6.09 -6.55
C ILE A 8 2.49 5.02 -6.40
N GLU A 9 2.03 4.46 -7.51
CA GLU A 9 1.01 3.40 -7.50
C GLU A 9 1.51 2.15 -6.77
N LYS A 10 2.75 1.75 -7.02
CA LYS A 10 3.38 0.60 -6.34
C LYS A 10 3.55 0.81 -4.84
N PHE A 11 3.91 2.01 -4.40
CA PHE A 11 3.97 2.33 -2.97
C PHE A 11 2.59 2.26 -2.31
N ALA A 12 1.55 2.79 -2.93
CA ALA A 12 0.19 2.74 -2.40
C ALA A 12 -0.36 1.30 -2.35
N GLU A 13 -0.05 0.47 -3.35
CA GLU A 13 -0.39 -0.95 -3.37
C GLU A 13 0.33 -1.71 -2.26
N ALA A 14 1.63 -1.45 -2.09
CA ALA A 14 2.43 -2.06 -1.04
C ALA A 14 1.91 -1.69 0.36
N GLU A 15 1.59 -0.43 0.61
CA GLU A 15 1.05 0.00 1.90
C GLU A 15 -0.26 -0.71 2.25
N ARG A 16 -1.20 -0.79 1.30
CA ARG A 16 -2.49 -1.48 1.50
C ARG A 16 -2.31 -2.98 1.74
N SER A 17 -1.47 -3.63 0.95
CA SER A 17 -1.18 -5.06 1.08
C SER A 17 -0.53 -5.38 2.42
N ILE A 18 0.46 -4.59 2.85
CA ILE A 18 1.16 -4.75 4.13
C ILE A 18 0.19 -4.56 5.30
N ALA A 19 -0.69 -3.56 5.28
CA ALA A 19 -1.67 -3.33 6.32
C ALA A 19 -2.61 -4.53 6.48
N SER A 20 -3.17 -5.02 5.38
CA SER A 20 -4.04 -6.20 5.39
C SER A 20 -3.33 -7.45 5.92
N ILE A 21 -2.07 -7.66 5.55
CA ILE A 21 -1.28 -8.82 5.96
C ILE A 21 -0.97 -8.80 7.45
N ILE A 22 -0.59 -7.64 8.01
CA ILE A 22 -0.31 -7.47 9.44
C ILE A 22 -1.52 -7.89 10.30
N GLU A 23 -2.72 -7.53 9.87
CA GLU A 23 -3.96 -7.87 10.58
C GLU A 23 -4.34 -9.34 10.41
N THR A 24 -4.20 -9.87 9.20
CA THR A 24 -4.75 -11.18 8.83
C THR A 24 -3.89 -12.35 9.28
N MET A 25 -2.57 -12.25 9.19
CA MET A 25 -1.67 -13.38 9.50
C MET A 25 -1.80 -13.90 10.93
N PRO A 26 -1.80 -13.07 12.00
CA PRO A 26 -1.94 -13.55 13.36
C PRO A 26 -3.30 -14.23 13.61
N ILE A 27 -4.36 -13.71 12.99
CA ILE A 27 -5.72 -14.28 13.12
C ILE A 27 -5.76 -15.68 12.50
N LYS A 28 -5.24 -15.84 11.28
CA LYS A 28 -5.17 -17.14 10.60
C LYS A 28 -4.31 -18.15 11.38
N ARG A 29 -3.21 -17.70 11.96
CA ARG A 29 -2.35 -18.55 12.79
C ARG A 29 -3.10 -19.09 14.02
N LYS A 30 -3.83 -18.24 14.74
CA LYS A 30 -4.66 -18.65 15.87
C LYS A 30 -5.77 -19.61 15.45
N ALA A 31 -6.40 -19.39 14.31
CA ALA A 31 -7.45 -20.26 13.79
C ALA A 31 -6.95 -21.69 13.52
N ILE A 32 -5.69 -21.86 13.07
CA ILE A 32 -5.08 -23.18 12.88
C ILE A 32 -5.05 -23.96 14.19
N ASP A 33 -4.66 -23.33 15.31
CA ASP A 33 -4.61 -23.99 16.62
C ASP A 33 -6.01 -24.42 17.07
N ILE A 34 -7.00 -23.53 16.94
CA ILE A 34 -8.41 -23.83 17.27
C ILE A 34 -8.93 -25.02 16.45
N TYR A 35 -8.62 -25.09 15.15
CA TYR A 35 -9.04 -26.22 14.32
C TYR A 35 -8.34 -27.53 14.68
N ARG A 36 -7.05 -27.46 15.09
CA ARG A 36 -6.31 -28.64 15.59
C ARG A 36 -6.90 -29.16 16.89
N GLU A 37 -7.21 -28.30 17.85
CA GLU A 37 -7.85 -28.65 19.10
C GLU A 37 -9.22 -29.32 18.90
N LYS A 38 -9.96 -28.89 17.88
CA LYS A 38 -11.25 -29.45 17.48
C LYS A 38 -11.13 -30.67 16.57
N ASN A 39 -9.94 -31.24 16.36
CA ASN A 39 -9.66 -32.35 15.43
C ASN A 39 -10.14 -32.08 13.97
N ASN A 40 -10.30 -30.83 13.57
CA ASN A 40 -10.70 -30.51 12.21
C ASN A 40 -9.46 -30.32 11.31
N VAL A 41 -8.84 -31.45 10.97
CA VAL A 41 -7.58 -31.52 10.24
C VAL A 41 -7.69 -30.84 8.86
N GLN A 42 -8.81 -31.02 8.16
CA GLN A 42 -8.97 -30.44 6.82
C GLN A 42 -8.98 -28.92 6.88
N ARG A 43 -9.79 -28.32 7.75
CA ARG A 43 -9.81 -26.86 7.92
C ARG A 43 -8.48 -26.29 8.40
N ALA A 44 -7.77 -27.02 9.25
CA ALA A 44 -6.43 -26.61 9.66
C ALA A 44 -5.45 -26.56 8.47
N LYS A 45 -5.49 -27.55 7.57
CA LYS A 45 -4.67 -27.58 6.34
C LYS A 45 -5.05 -26.45 5.39
N ASP A 46 -6.33 -26.24 5.14
CA ASP A 46 -6.81 -25.19 4.23
C ASP A 46 -6.39 -23.80 4.74
N THR A 47 -6.57 -23.55 6.05
CA THR A 47 -6.14 -22.29 6.68
C THR A 47 -4.63 -22.12 6.65
N PHE A 48 -3.85 -23.20 6.76
CA PHE A 48 -2.40 -23.15 6.61
C PHE A 48 -1.98 -22.78 5.18
N SER A 49 -2.62 -23.38 4.17
CA SER A 49 -2.39 -23.03 2.76
C SER A 49 -2.72 -21.57 2.47
N GLU A 50 -3.80 -21.04 3.06
CA GLU A 50 -4.12 -19.62 2.98
C GLU A 50 -3.01 -18.76 3.61
N LEU A 51 -2.48 -19.16 4.77
CA LEU A 51 -1.40 -18.46 5.46
C LEU A 51 -0.09 -18.46 4.63
N GLU A 52 0.22 -19.58 3.96
CA GLU A 52 1.34 -19.66 3.02
C GLU A 52 1.16 -18.72 1.81
N SER A 53 -0.06 -18.65 1.27
CA SER A 53 -0.39 -17.74 0.18
C SER A 53 -0.21 -16.28 0.61
N ILE A 54 -0.65 -15.91 1.82
CA ILE A 54 -0.46 -14.58 2.39
C ILE A 54 1.03 -14.27 2.57
N LYS A 55 1.82 -15.21 3.09
CA LYS A 55 3.29 -15.05 3.21
C LYS A 55 3.94 -14.80 1.84
N ARG A 56 3.54 -15.55 0.82
CA ARG A 56 4.05 -15.37 -0.55
C ARG A 56 3.70 -13.99 -1.09
N LYS A 57 2.46 -13.57 -0.92
CA LYS A 57 2.01 -12.22 -1.30
C LYS A 57 2.82 -11.13 -0.57
N LEU A 58 3.13 -11.31 0.70
CA LEU A 58 3.99 -10.38 1.45
C LEU A 58 5.41 -10.31 0.86
N LEU A 59 5.99 -11.47 0.51
CA LEU A 59 7.32 -11.51 -0.12
C LEU A 59 7.34 -10.79 -1.46
N ASP A 60 6.33 -11.01 -2.31
CA ASP A 60 6.20 -10.33 -3.59
C ASP A 60 6.04 -8.82 -3.40
N THR A 61 5.19 -8.41 -2.46
CA THR A 61 5.00 -6.99 -2.13
C THR A 61 6.32 -6.32 -1.69
N VAL A 62 7.10 -6.98 -0.81
CA VAL A 62 8.38 -6.41 -0.32
C VAL A 62 9.42 -6.35 -1.44
N ARG A 63 9.45 -7.34 -2.34
CA ARG A 63 10.37 -7.37 -3.48
C ARG A 63 10.05 -6.24 -4.48
N ASP A 64 8.77 -5.97 -4.70
CA ASP A 64 8.31 -5.07 -5.75
C ASP A 64 8.24 -3.59 -5.30
N ILE A 65 8.67 -3.29 -4.05
CA ILE A 65 8.79 -1.91 -3.58
C ILE A 65 9.91 -1.20 -4.37
N PRO A 66 9.62 -0.08 -5.05
CA PRO A 66 10.65 0.70 -5.73
C PRO A 66 11.72 1.19 -4.76
N ASP A 67 12.95 1.35 -5.24
CA ASP A 67 14.11 1.78 -4.43
C ASP A 67 14.34 0.89 -3.20
N CYS A 68 14.31 -0.43 -3.45
CA CYS A 68 14.47 -1.44 -2.43
C CYS A 68 15.73 -1.19 -1.60
N SER A 69 15.55 -0.58 -0.43
CA SER A 69 16.64 -0.27 0.49
C SER A 69 17.25 -1.57 1.02
N GLU A 70 18.45 -1.51 1.53
CA GLU A 70 19.10 -2.62 2.25
C GLU A 70 18.17 -3.21 3.33
N TYR A 71 17.33 -2.39 3.93
CA TYR A 71 16.33 -2.81 4.90
C TYR A 71 15.25 -3.72 4.29
N ALA A 72 14.73 -3.40 3.11
CA ALA A 72 13.73 -4.24 2.42
C ALA A 72 14.32 -5.61 2.04
N ASN A 73 15.57 -5.65 1.60
CA ASN A 73 16.27 -6.91 1.31
C ASN A 73 16.49 -7.76 2.58
N LYS A 74 16.87 -7.15 3.69
CA LYS A 74 16.99 -7.83 5.00
C LYS A 74 15.64 -8.36 5.46
N LEU A 75 14.58 -7.55 5.32
CA LEU A 75 13.22 -7.96 5.67
C LEU A 75 12.73 -9.11 4.78
N TYR A 76 13.00 -9.07 3.48
CA TYR A 76 12.67 -10.16 2.56
C TYR A 76 13.30 -11.49 3.02
N GLY A 77 14.59 -11.47 3.38
CA GLY A 77 15.28 -12.64 3.93
C GLY A 77 14.64 -13.14 5.23
N ALA A 78 14.30 -12.24 6.14
CA ALA A 78 13.65 -12.58 7.40
C ALA A 78 12.25 -13.20 7.19
N ILE A 79 11.44 -12.65 6.28
CA ILE A 79 10.13 -13.21 5.95
C ILE A 79 10.27 -14.58 5.28
N LYS A 80 11.22 -14.74 4.38
CA LYS A 80 11.46 -16.01 3.69
C LYS A 80 11.76 -17.15 4.66
N SER A 81 12.60 -16.90 5.66
CA SER A 81 12.99 -17.87 6.69
C SER A 81 11.97 -18.01 7.83
N PHE A 82 10.95 -17.14 7.91
CA PHE A 82 10.01 -17.14 9.00
C PHE A 82 9.14 -18.40 9.01
N ASN A 83 9.09 -19.08 10.17
CA ASN A 83 8.23 -20.24 10.36
C ASN A 83 6.77 -19.84 10.65
N LEU A 84 5.87 -20.22 9.75
CA LEU A 84 4.44 -19.88 9.86
C LEU A 84 3.72 -20.53 11.04
N LEU A 85 4.26 -21.62 11.58
CA LEU A 85 3.69 -22.31 12.74
C LEU A 85 4.21 -21.76 14.07
N THR A 86 5.09 -20.76 14.04
CA THR A 86 5.55 -20.08 15.25
C THR A 86 4.39 -19.31 15.88
N PRO A 87 4.14 -19.45 17.20
CA PRO A 87 3.06 -18.72 17.86
C PRO A 87 3.32 -17.21 17.96
N ASP A 88 4.60 -16.81 17.97
CA ASP A 88 4.99 -15.40 18.12
C ASP A 88 5.25 -14.74 16.76
N TYR A 89 4.34 -13.84 16.38
CA TYR A 89 4.42 -13.01 15.18
C TYR A 89 4.94 -11.58 15.48
N THR A 90 5.22 -11.26 16.74
CA THR A 90 5.51 -9.89 17.18
C THR A 90 6.70 -9.29 16.44
N LYS A 91 7.79 -10.04 16.30
CA LYS A 91 8.99 -9.58 15.59
C LYS A 91 8.73 -9.32 14.11
N LEU A 92 7.97 -10.20 13.46
CA LEU A 92 7.59 -10.05 12.06
C LEU A 92 6.71 -8.80 11.88
N ILE A 93 5.68 -8.65 12.69
CA ILE A 93 4.76 -7.50 12.67
C ILE A 93 5.54 -6.20 12.89
N SER A 94 6.43 -6.15 13.88
CA SER A 94 7.26 -4.97 14.15
C SER A 94 8.14 -4.59 12.96
N ALA A 95 8.81 -5.57 12.34
CA ALA A 95 9.67 -5.32 11.18
C ALA A 95 8.87 -4.83 9.97
N VAL A 96 7.70 -5.43 9.71
CA VAL A 96 6.82 -5.03 8.61
C VAL A 96 6.20 -3.64 8.87
N THR A 97 5.88 -3.32 10.13
CA THR A 97 5.40 -1.98 10.52
C THR A 97 6.45 -0.91 10.29
N VAL A 98 7.72 -1.21 10.62
CA VAL A 98 8.84 -0.28 10.34
C VAL A 98 8.98 -0.06 8.83
N LEU A 99 8.86 -1.09 8.01
CA LEU A 99 8.86 -0.95 6.55
C LEU A 99 7.70 -0.06 6.08
N LYS A 100 6.48 -0.33 6.54
CA LYS A 100 5.29 0.48 6.22
C LYS A 100 5.51 1.96 6.50
N ASN A 101 6.15 2.29 7.63
CA ASN A 101 6.42 3.67 8.02
C ASN A 101 7.54 4.34 7.19
N ARG A 102 8.35 3.55 6.49
CA ARG A 102 9.41 4.03 5.59
C ARG A 102 8.93 4.22 4.15
N ILE A 103 7.83 3.58 3.77
CA ILE A 103 7.19 3.82 2.48
C ILE A 103 6.75 5.28 2.43
N PRO A 104 7.16 6.04 1.40
CA PRO A 104 6.71 7.42 1.25
C PRO A 104 5.18 7.48 1.30
N LYS A 105 4.65 8.24 2.24
CA LYS A 105 3.22 8.52 2.28
C LYS A 105 2.89 9.38 1.09
N THR A 106 2.48 8.75 0.02
CA THR A 106 1.78 9.44 -1.05
C THR A 106 0.43 9.85 -0.49
N GLU A 107 0.01 11.06 -0.77
CA GLU A 107 -1.36 11.49 -0.50
C GLU A 107 -2.28 10.56 -1.30
N THR A 108 -2.64 9.44 -0.67
CA THR A 108 -3.30 8.27 -1.29
C THR A 108 -4.64 8.60 -1.91
N VAL A 109 -5.26 9.68 -1.46
CA VAL A 109 -6.52 10.20 -2.02
C VAL A 109 -6.31 10.62 -3.48
N ASP A 110 -5.23 11.36 -3.74
CA ASP A 110 -4.97 11.92 -5.07
C ASP A 110 -4.58 10.84 -6.09
N ALA A 111 -3.70 9.91 -5.70
CA ALA A 111 -3.25 8.84 -6.60
C ALA A 111 -4.39 7.83 -6.91
N THR A 112 -5.22 7.48 -5.92
CA THR A 112 -6.36 6.57 -6.14
C THR A 112 -7.45 7.25 -6.96
N LEU A 113 -7.69 8.54 -6.72
CA LEU A 113 -8.70 9.31 -7.45
C LEU A 113 -8.26 9.55 -8.89
N ILE A 114 -6.99 9.93 -9.10
CA ILE A 114 -6.39 10.07 -10.43
C ILE A 114 -6.42 8.74 -11.17
N GLY A 115 -6.07 7.62 -10.54
CA GLY A 115 -6.13 6.30 -11.16
C GLY A 115 -7.55 5.90 -11.56
N ARG A 116 -8.56 6.16 -10.72
CA ARG A 116 -9.97 5.93 -11.06
C ARG A 116 -10.44 6.83 -12.19
N LEU A 117 -10.05 8.09 -12.20
CA LEU A 117 -10.37 9.04 -13.25
C LEU A 117 -9.72 8.62 -14.57
N MET A 118 -8.46 8.21 -14.59
CA MET A 118 -7.78 7.73 -15.80
C MET A 118 -8.43 6.46 -16.37
N ASN A 119 -8.94 5.57 -15.53
CA ASN A 119 -9.62 4.35 -15.98
C ASN A 119 -11.06 4.61 -16.47
N ASN A 120 -11.71 5.68 -16.01
CA ASN A 120 -13.10 6.00 -16.37
C ASN A 120 -13.24 7.09 -17.43
N VAL A 121 -12.14 7.70 -17.86
CA VAL A 121 -12.21 8.86 -18.76
C VAL A 121 -12.11 8.44 -20.22
N LYS A 122 -13.19 8.62 -20.92
CA LYS A 122 -13.23 8.74 -22.38
C LYS A 122 -12.37 9.92 -22.83
N MET A 123 -11.70 9.75 -23.98
CA MET A 123 -10.75 10.67 -24.60
C MET A 123 -11.00 12.17 -24.29
N GLY A 124 -9.97 12.84 -23.80
CA GLY A 124 -9.94 14.30 -23.67
C GLY A 124 -9.70 14.88 -22.27
N TYR A 125 -9.69 14.05 -21.23
CA TYR A 125 -9.37 14.52 -19.87
C TYR A 125 -7.86 14.34 -19.58
N TYR A 126 -7.18 15.42 -19.33
CA TYR A 126 -5.77 15.41 -18.92
C TYR A 126 -5.66 16.05 -17.54
N PRO A 127 -5.52 15.22 -16.46
CA PRO A 127 -5.32 15.78 -15.13
C PRO A 127 -4.00 16.55 -15.08
N THR A 128 -4.04 17.75 -14.50
CA THR A 128 -2.82 18.53 -14.28
C THR A 128 -1.91 17.80 -13.29
N ASP A 129 -0.64 17.68 -13.60
CA ASP A 129 0.36 17.06 -12.73
C ASP A 129 0.44 17.85 -11.41
N ILE A 130 0.39 17.12 -10.29
CA ILE A 130 0.48 17.69 -8.93
C ILE A 130 1.74 18.53 -8.73
N ALA A 131 2.85 18.19 -9.39
CA ALA A 131 4.07 18.99 -9.34
C ALA A 131 3.85 20.37 -9.95
N HIS A 132 3.12 20.48 -11.07
CA HIS A 132 2.74 21.74 -11.68
C HIS A 132 1.76 22.52 -10.82
N VAL A 133 0.77 21.89 -10.22
CA VAL A 133 -0.17 22.54 -9.27
C VAL A 133 0.58 23.13 -8.08
N LYS A 134 1.53 22.38 -7.49
CA LYS A 134 2.37 22.86 -6.38
C LYS A 134 3.26 24.05 -6.80
N MET A 135 3.77 24.03 -8.02
CA MET A 135 4.55 25.14 -8.57
C MET A 135 3.67 26.40 -8.78
N MET A 136 2.50 26.23 -9.37
CA MET A 136 1.52 27.31 -9.55
C MET A 136 1.10 27.91 -8.21
N LYS A 137 0.80 27.08 -7.20
CA LYS A 137 0.45 27.53 -5.84
C LYS A 137 1.54 28.39 -5.21
N LYS A 138 2.83 28.10 -5.46
CA LYS A 138 3.96 28.91 -4.98
C LYS A 138 4.08 30.24 -5.71
N ALA A 139 3.67 30.31 -6.98
CA ALA A 139 3.73 31.51 -7.80
C ALA A 139 2.52 32.45 -7.57
N LEU A 140 1.39 31.90 -7.14
CA LEU A 140 0.16 32.64 -6.87
C LEU A 140 0.26 33.33 -5.50
N ARG A 141 -0.04 34.61 -5.45
CA ARG A 141 -0.21 35.40 -4.21
C ARG A 141 -1.70 35.58 -3.97
N PHE A 142 -2.18 34.97 -2.90
CA PHE A 142 -3.55 35.15 -2.47
C PHE A 142 -3.63 36.31 -1.46
N PRO A 143 -4.61 37.23 -1.59
CA PRO A 143 -4.84 38.25 -0.56
C PRO A 143 -5.26 37.59 0.75
N GLU A 144 -4.99 38.25 1.87
CA GLU A 144 -5.35 37.77 3.22
C GLU A 144 -6.85 37.69 3.44
N ASN A 145 -7.62 38.46 2.68
CA ASN A 145 -9.08 38.47 2.76
C ASN A 145 -9.70 37.29 1.98
N LYS A 146 -10.88 36.87 2.39
CA LYS A 146 -11.67 35.84 1.69
C LYS A 146 -11.93 36.29 0.25
N VAL A 147 -11.53 35.44 -0.71
CA VAL A 147 -11.74 35.67 -2.15
C VAL A 147 -12.49 34.51 -2.76
N ASN A 148 -13.26 34.80 -3.80
CA ASN A 148 -13.87 33.75 -4.63
C ASN A 148 -12.92 33.47 -5.79
N LEU A 149 -12.53 32.19 -5.91
CA LEU A 149 -11.72 31.71 -7.03
C LEU A 149 -12.67 31.00 -8.02
N PHE A 150 -12.50 31.33 -9.29
CA PHE A 150 -13.24 30.68 -10.36
C PHE A 150 -12.24 30.06 -11.34
N ASP A 151 -12.29 28.75 -11.48
CA ASP A 151 -11.54 28.00 -12.48
C ASP A 151 -12.52 27.36 -13.47
N PRO A 152 -12.65 27.89 -14.69
CA PRO A 152 -13.59 27.37 -15.69
C PRO A 152 -13.17 25.98 -16.22
N CYS A 153 -11.94 25.56 -15.98
CA CYS A 153 -11.36 24.30 -16.47
C CYS A 153 -11.01 23.33 -15.35
N CYS A 154 -11.60 23.49 -14.16
CA CYS A 154 -11.24 22.72 -12.97
C CYS A 154 -11.44 21.19 -13.10
N GLY A 155 -12.04 20.71 -14.16
CA GLY A 155 -12.28 19.29 -14.37
C GLY A 155 -13.06 18.67 -13.21
N CYS A 156 -12.39 17.82 -12.42
CA CYS A 156 -12.98 17.20 -11.22
C CYS A 156 -12.68 17.96 -9.92
N GLY A 157 -12.12 19.16 -9.98
CA GLY A 157 -11.85 20.01 -8.81
C GLY A 157 -10.70 19.50 -7.93
N LEU A 158 -9.70 18.84 -8.51
CA LEU A 158 -8.55 18.31 -7.77
C LEU A 158 -7.34 19.26 -7.73
N ALA A 159 -7.39 20.37 -8.47
CA ALA A 159 -6.33 21.37 -8.50
C ALA A 159 -6.42 22.39 -7.35
#